data_ecfbbac5a86b939de50f670e77aae82c
#
_entry.id   ecfbbac5a86b939de50f670e77aae82c
#
_cell.length_a   1.000
_cell.length_b   1.000
_cell.length_c   1.000
_cell.angle_alpha   90.00
_cell.angle_beta   90.00
_cell.angle_gamma   90.00
#
_symmetry.space_group_name_H-M   'P 1'
#
loop_
_entity.id
_entity.type
_entity.pdbx_description
1 polymer ?
#
loop_
_entity_poly.entity_id
_entity_poly.type
_entity_poly.pdbx_seq_one_letter_code
_entity_poly.pdbx_strand_id
1 'polypeptide(L)'
;AVFSNIAMVLGPAVGLYALQAYGSSSLYMFLTIMTALAFVLSNVIRLPKELAKPKQKTSKGWSISQFIEKRSLPWALMGLFIGFTYSGVLVFIPIELNSMGAGVWGSVFFALFALMIIISRPLVGKVYARYGSRFVIYPGVGLFIIGLAILGVVSTPVGIICTAPLLGLGYGAAQPAFQALAVQSAPIERAGVSTATYFLALDIAVGAGSVILALIANALGYQSLYQITSLIMIIALALYHFVIRKHSYVAE
;
A
#
# COMPACT_ATOMS: atom_id res chain seq x y z
N ALA A 1 -5.89 -7.72 -9.69
CA ALA A 1 -5.13 -6.49 -9.34
C ALA A 1 -6.01 -5.23 -9.31
N VAL A 2 -6.79 -4.89 -10.36
CA VAL A 2 -7.59 -3.64 -10.41
C VAL A 2 -8.62 -3.59 -9.28
N PHE A 3 -9.45 -4.60 -9.13
CA PHE A 3 -10.49 -4.66 -8.10
C PHE A 3 -9.93 -4.65 -6.68
N SER A 4 -8.83 -5.35 -6.43
CA SER A 4 -8.16 -5.32 -5.12
C SER A 4 -7.68 -3.91 -4.77
N ASN A 5 -7.13 -3.19 -5.75
CA ASN A 5 -6.69 -1.82 -5.57
C ASN A 5 -7.88 -0.87 -5.31
N ILE A 6 -8.99 -1.04 -6.04
CA ILE A 6 -10.22 -0.26 -5.82
C ILE A 6 -10.74 -0.51 -4.40
N ALA A 7 -10.80 -1.76 -3.96
CA ALA A 7 -11.25 -2.12 -2.62
C ALA A 7 -10.34 -1.53 -1.53
N MET A 8 -9.01 -1.62 -1.70
CA MET A 8 -8.03 -1.06 -0.76
C MET A 8 -8.15 0.46 -0.63
N VAL A 9 -8.51 1.12 -1.73
CA VAL A 9 -8.62 2.58 -1.83
C VAL A 9 -9.95 3.08 -1.30
N LEU A 10 -11.07 2.46 -1.70
CA LEU A 10 -12.41 2.87 -1.27
C LEU A 10 -12.77 2.35 0.12
N GLY A 11 -12.15 1.25 0.56
CA GLY A 11 -12.45 0.60 1.83
C GLY A 11 -12.43 1.54 3.02
N PRO A 12 -11.34 2.29 3.28
CA PRO A 12 -11.26 3.22 4.39
C PRO A 12 -12.30 4.35 4.32
N ALA A 13 -12.54 4.92 3.13
CA ALA A 13 -13.53 6.00 2.96
C ALA A 13 -14.94 5.51 3.24
N VAL A 14 -15.34 4.39 2.61
CA VAL A 14 -16.68 3.79 2.77
C VAL A 14 -16.84 3.24 4.19
N GLY A 15 -15.80 2.59 4.72
CA GLY A 15 -15.83 2.01 6.07
C GLY A 15 -15.99 3.05 7.16
N LEU A 16 -15.24 4.16 7.11
CA LEU A 16 -15.37 5.25 8.06
C LEU A 16 -16.73 5.95 7.95
N TYR A 17 -17.20 6.21 6.75
CA TYR A 17 -18.53 6.78 6.55
C TYR A 17 -19.62 5.87 7.10
N ALA A 18 -19.59 4.58 6.78
CA ALA A 18 -20.58 3.62 7.27
C ALA A 18 -20.54 3.46 8.79
N LEU A 19 -19.35 3.48 9.39
CA LEU A 19 -19.16 3.44 10.84
C LEU A 19 -19.80 4.64 11.53
N GLN A 20 -19.62 5.84 10.97
CA GLN A 20 -20.17 7.08 11.52
C GLN A 20 -21.69 7.20 11.31
N ALA A 21 -22.20 6.77 10.15
CA ALA A 21 -23.61 6.90 9.81
C ALA A 21 -24.50 5.82 10.44
N TYR A 22 -24.00 4.58 10.53
CA TYR A 22 -24.82 3.41 10.89
C TYR A 22 -24.32 2.65 12.13
N GLY A 23 -23.19 3.05 12.69
CA GLY A 23 -22.56 2.41 13.84
C GLY A 23 -21.83 1.10 13.50
N SER A 24 -21.11 0.58 14.52
CA SER A 24 -20.23 -0.58 14.35
C SER A 24 -20.96 -1.88 14.02
N SER A 25 -22.11 -2.13 14.66
CA SER A 25 -22.87 -3.38 14.46
C SER A 25 -23.37 -3.53 13.03
N SER A 26 -23.90 -2.46 12.43
CA SER A 26 -24.36 -2.45 11.03
C SER A 26 -23.22 -2.64 10.05
N LEU A 27 -22.07 -2.01 10.33
CA LEU A 27 -20.85 -2.18 9.52
C LEU A 27 -20.37 -3.64 9.52
N TYR A 28 -20.27 -4.26 10.70
CA TYR A 28 -19.82 -5.67 10.79
C TYR A 28 -20.82 -6.63 10.14
N MET A 29 -22.11 -6.39 10.27
CA MET A 29 -23.14 -7.17 9.59
C MET A 29 -22.99 -7.09 8.06
N PHE A 30 -22.81 -5.89 7.52
CA PHE A 30 -22.56 -5.68 6.09
C PHE A 30 -21.30 -6.40 5.61
N LEU A 31 -20.18 -6.29 6.34
CA LEU A 31 -18.93 -6.97 6.02
C LEU A 31 -19.09 -8.50 6.04
N THR A 32 -19.85 -9.02 7.00
CA THR A 32 -20.14 -10.46 7.11
C THR A 32 -20.93 -10.94 5.89
N ILE A 33 -21.96 -10.21 5.48
CA ILE A 33 -22.77 -10.54 4.29
C ILE A 33 -21.89 -10.50 3.03
N MET A 34 -21.05 -9.47 2.86
CA MET A 34 -20.14 -9.37 1.71
C MET A 34 -19.14 -10.51 1.66
N THR A 35 -18.59 -10.90 2.80
CA THR A 35 -17.65 -12.03 2.90
C THR A 35 -18.35 -13.38 2.59
N ALA A 36 -19.54 -13.58 3.12
CA ALA A 36 -20.34 -14.78 2.81
C ALA A 36 -20.69 -14.86 1.30
N LEU A 37 -21.08 -13.73 0.71
CA LEU A 37 -21.33 -13.65 -0.73
C LEU A 37 -20.08 -13.97 -1.55
N ALA A 38 -18.94 -13.41 -1.19
CA ALA A 38 -17.66 -13.69 -1.84
C ALA A 38 -17.28 -15.18 -1.74
N PHE A 39 -17.52 -15.79 -0.57
CA PHE A 39 -17.31 -17.23 -0.36
C PHE A 39 -18.20 -18.07 -1.28
N VAL A 40 -19.49 -17.77 -1.36
CA VAL A 40 -20.43 -18.46 -2.25
C VAL A 40 -20.01 -18.32 -3.71
N LEU A 41 -19.71 -17.08 -4.15
CA LEU A 41 -19.27 -16.83 -5.53
C LEU A 41 -17.97 -17.56 -5.87
N SER A 42 -17.04 -17.65 -4.95
CA SER A 42 -15.76 -18.35 -5.17
C SER A 42 -15.96 -19.86 -5.43
N ASN A 43 -17.01 -20.47 -4.86
CA ASN A 43 -17.34 -21.87 -5.06
C ASN A 43 -18.08 -22.12 -6.40
N VAL A 44 -18.70 -21.10 -6.96
CA VAL A 44 -19.41 -21.19 -8.26
C VAL A 44 -18.44 -21.06 -9.44
N ILE A 45 -17.32 -20.33 -9.26
CA ILE A 45 -16.32 -20.11 -10.32
C ILE A 45 -15.56 -21.40 -10.57
N ARG A 46 -15.78 -22.00 -11.74
CA ARG A 46 -15.01 -23.15 -12.22
C ARG A 46 -13.85 -22.66 -13.08
N LEU A 47 -12.62 -22.94 -12.63
CA LEU A 47 -11.42 -22.65 -13.44
C LEU A 47 -11.39 -23.61 -14.65
N PRO A 48 -11.11 -23.10 -15.88
CA PRO A 48 -10.86 -23.94 -17.04
C PRO A 48 -9.73 -24.94 -16.76
N LYS A 49 -9.90 -26.21 -17.13
CA LYS A 49 -8.91 -27.28 -16.88
C LYS A 49 -7.55 -27.01 -17.50
N GLU A 50 -7.50 -26.19 -18.56
CA GLU A 50 -6.26 -25.78 -19.24
C GLU A 50 -5.37 -24.87 -18.38
N LEU A 51 -5.93 -24.15 -17.38
CA LEU A 51 -5.19 -23.34 -16.44
C LEU A 51 -4.68 -24.15 -15.22
N ALA A 52 -5.16 -25.37 -15.05
CA ALA A 52 -4.61 -26.30 -14.07
C ALA A 52 -3.30 -26.89 -14.62
N LYS A 53 -2.22 -26.12 -14.63
CA LYS A 53 -0.89 -26.63 -14.97
C LYS A 53 -0.55 -27.84 -14.12
N PRO A 54 0.16 -28.85 -14.69
CA PRO A 54 0.54 -30.03 -13.93
C PRO A 54 1.27 -29.60 -12.67
N LYS A 55 0.87 -30.20 -11.54
CA LYS A 55 1.49 -29.96 -10.23
C LYS A 55 3.01 -30.06 -10.39
N GLN A 56 3.71 -28.93 -10.26
CA GLN A 56 5.16 -29.00 -10.08
C GLN A 56 5.41 -30.04 -8.99
N LYS A 57 6.30 -31.02 -9.26
CA LYS A 57 6.70 -32.02 -8.29
C LYS A 57 7.09 -31.27 -7.01
N THR A 58 6.21 -31.30 -6.04
CA THR A 58 6.49 -30.77 -4.71
C THR A 58 7.67 -31.56 -4.18
N SER A 59 8.81 -30.93 -4.05
CA SER A 59 9.94 -31.52 -3.32
C SER A 59 9.40 -31.91 -1.94
N LYS A 60 9.60 -33.18 -1.57
CA LYS A 60 9.21 -33.69 -0.24
C LYS A 60 9.92 -32.88 0.85
N GLY A 61 9.26 -31.88 1.41
CA GLY A 61 9.77 -31.06 2.51
C GLY A 61 9.28 -29.62 2.43
N TRP A 62 8.94 -29.05 3.58
CA TRP A 62 8.64 -27.62 3.73
C TRP A 62 9.94 -26.85 3.60
N SER A 63 10.07 -26.03 2.55
CA SER A 63 11.21 -25.15 2.37
C SER A 63 10.72 -23.71 2.25
N ILE A 64 11.32 -22.80 2.99
CA ILE A 64 11.03 -21.34 2.94
C ILE A 64 11.16 -20.81 1.50
N SER A 65 12.05 -21.39 0.69
CA SER A 65 12.23 -21.02 -0.72
C SER A 65 10.99 -21.29 -1.61
N GLN A 66 10.04 -22.10 -1.15
CA GLN A 66 8.75 -22.32 -1.85
C GLN A 66 7.80 -21.14 -1.68
N PHE A 67 7.92 -20.39 -0.58
CA PHE A 67 7.02 -19.31 -0.19
C PHE A 67 7.61 -17.92 -0.43
N ILE A 68 8.93 -17.80 -0.52
CA ILE A 68 9.62 -16.52 -0.69
C ILE A 68 10.47 -16.55 -1.97
N GLU A 69 10.32 -15.51 -2.79
CA GLU A 69 11.13 -15.31 -3.98
C GLU A 69 12.33 -14.41 -3.67
N LYS A 70 13.53 -14.99 -3.67
CA LYS A 70 14.76 -14.26 -3.30
C LYS A 70 15.07 -13.07 -4.20
N ARG A 71 14.77 -13.19 -5.50
CA ARG A 71 15.01 -12.10 -6.47
C ARG A 71 14.12 -10.89 -6.23
N SER A 72 12.97 -11.11 -5.60
CA SER A 72 12.01 -10.04 -5.28
C SER A 72 12.28 -9.36 -3.93
N LEU A 73 13.21 -9.87 -3.12
CA LEU A 73 13.50 -9.31 -1.79
C LEU A 73 13.90 -7.82 -1.79
N PRO A 74 14.72 -7.32 -2.73
CA PRO A 74 15.02 -5.88 -2.78
C PRO A 74 13.77 -5.03 -2.96
N TRP A 75 12.82 -5.49 -3.78
CA TRP A 75 11.55 -4.81 -4.03
C TRP A 75 10.56 -4.98 -2.88
N ALA A 76 10.57 -6.15 -2.24
CA ALA A 76 9.81 -6.41 -1.01
C ALA A 76 10.27 -5.50 0.13
N LEU A 77 11.58 -5.20 0.22
CA LEU A 77 12.11 -4.21 1.15
C LEU A 77 11.55 -2.81 0.87
N MET A 78 11.40 -2.40 -0.40
CA MET A 78 10.72 -1.15 -0.75
C MET A 78 9.23 -1.19 -0.37
N GLY A 79 8.58 -2.36 -0.54
CA GLY A 79 7.23 -2.62 -0.03
C GLY A 79 7.12 -2.45 1.48
N LEU A 80 8.13 -2.90 2.23
CA LEU A 80 8.20 -2.74 3.68
C LEU A 80 8.29 -1.26 4.09
N PHE A 81 9.16 -0.48 3.46
CA PHE A 81 9.26 0.96 3.77
C PHE A 81 7.97 1.71 3.46
N ILE A 82 7.37 1.47 2.28
CA ILE A 82 6.14 2.17 1.89
C ILE A 82 4.94 1.71 2.74
N GLY A 83 4.87 0.42 3.12
CA GLY A 83 3.85 -0.11 4.01
C GLY A 83 3.94 0.46 5.42
N PHE A 84 5.16 0.56 5.96
CA PHE A 84 5.39 1.15 7.29
C PHE A 84 4.94 2.62 7.33
N THR A 85 5.36 3.42 6.34
CA THR A 85 4.98 4.84 6.29
C THR A 85 3.49 5.03 5.98
N TYR A 86 2.92 4.16 5.13
CA TYR A 86 1.49 4.16 4.85
C TYR A 86 0.63 3.81 6.07
N SER A 87 1.12 2.96 6.99
CA SER A 87 0.39 2.68 8.23
C SER A 87 0.18 3.94 9.08
N GLY A 88 1.13 4.89 9.04
CA GLY A 88 1.00 6.20 9.66
C GLY A 88 -0.19 6.99 9.10
N VAL A 89 -0.35 6.99 7.79
CA VAL A 89 -1.48 7.65 7.11
C VAL A 89 -2.78 6.93 7.41
N LEU A 90 -2.81 5.60 7.26
CA LEU A 90 -4.03 4.79 7.35
C LEU A 90 -4.64 4.82 8.76
N VAL A 91 -3.81 4.69 9.78
CA VAL A 91 -4.27 4.51 11.16
C VAL A 91 -4.40 5.85 11.89
N PHE A 92 -3.43 6.75 11.74
CA PHE A 92 -3.34 7.91 12.63
C PHE A 92 -4.07 9.15 12.12
N ILE A 93 -4.29 9.33 10.81
CA ILE A 93 -5.08 10.47 10.31
C ILE A 93 -6.52 10.47 10.85
N PRO A 94 -7.27 9.33 10.85
CA PRO A 94 -8.61 9.32 11.44
C PRO A 94 -8.60 9.60 12.94
N ILE A 95 -7.60 9.08 13.66
CA ILE A 95 -7.48 9.28 15.10
C ILE A 95 -7.17 10.75 15.42
N GLU A 96 -6.22 11.34 14.71
CA GLU A 96 -5.84 12.74 14.87
C GLU A 96 -7.01 13.69 14.55
N LEU A 97 -7.70 13.50 13.42
CA LEU A 97 -8.85 14.30 13.06
C LEU A 97 -10.00 14.15 14.08
N ASN A 98 -10.21 12.95 14.61
CA ASN A 98 -11.20 12.72 15.66
C ASN A 98 -10.84 13.44 16.97
N SER A 99 -9.55 13.47 17.33
CA SER A 99 -9.07 14.21 18.53
C SER A 99 -9.25 15.73 18.41
N MET A 100 -9.31 16.24 17.17
CA MET A 100 -9.62 17.65 16.86
C MET A 100 -11.12 17.94 16.78
N GLY A 101 -11.99 16.97 17.07
CA GLY A 101 -13.45 17.11 16.89
C GLY A 101 -13.91 17.12 15.42
N ALA A 102 -13.02 16.74 14.52
CA ALA A 102 -13.21 16.78 13.06
C ALA A 102 -13.29 15.38 12.43
N GLY A 103 -13.84 14.38 13.13
CA GLY A 103 -13.80 12.97 12.71
C GLY A 103 -14.43 12.70 11.33
N VAL A 104 -15.48 13.44 10.95
CA VAL A 104 -16.12 13.33 9.61
C VAL A 104 -15.11 13.63 8.47
N TRP A 105 -14.15 14.51 8.70
CA TRP A 105 -13.12 14.86 7.72
C TRP A 105 -12.16 13.72 7.39
N GLY A 106 -12.09 12.69 8.25
CA GLY A 106 -11.33 11.46 7.94
C GLY A 106 -11.87 10.74 6.70
N SER A 107 -13.20 10.65 6.55
CA SER A 107 -13.83 10.09 5.35
C SER A 107 -13.54 10.94 4.12
N VAL A 108 -13.54 12.26 4.24
CA VAL A 108 -13.19 13.19 3.14
C VAL A 108 -11.74 13.02 2.73
N PHE A 109 -10.81 12.92 3.70
CA PHE A 109 -9.40 12.68 3.43
C PHE A 109 -9.21 11.41 2.59
N PHE A 110 -9.78 10.28 3.04
CA PHE A 110 -9.63 9.01 2.32
C PHE A 110 -10.36 9.00 0.98
N ALA A 111 -11.46 9.72 0.83
CA ALA A 111 -12.13 9.87 -0.47
C ALA A 111 -11.23 10.62 -1.47
N LEU A 112 -10.59 11.71 -1.06
CA LEU A 112 -9.63 12.45 -1.88
C LEU A 112 -8.36 11.64 -2.17
N PHE A 113 -7.81 10.99 -1.15
CA PHE A 113 -6.67 10.08 -1.27
C PHE A 113 -6.95 8.97 -2.29
N ALA A 114 -8.11 8.33 -2.17
CA ALA A 114 -8.62 7.31 -3.08
C ALA A 114 -8.77 7.81 -4.51
N LEU A 115 -9.38 8.97 -4.68
CA LEU A 115 -9.56 9.61 -5.98
C LEU A 115 -8.21 9.84 -6.68
N MET A 116 -7.22 10.33 -5.93
CA MET A 116 -5.89 10.59 -6.48
C MET A 116 -5.15 9.30 -6.85
N ILE A 117 -5.30 8.22 -6.10
CA ILE A 117 -4.79 6.90 -6.49
C ILE A 117 -5.44 6.45 -7.81
N ILE A 118 -6.75 6.58 -7.97
CA ILE A 118 -7.45 6.19 -9.20
C ILE A 118 -6.94 7.02 -10.39
N ILE A 119 -6.81 8.33 -10.21
CA ILE A 119 -6.30 9.24 -11.25
C ILE A 119 -4.84 8.92 -11.61
N SER A 120 -4.02 8.54 -10.63
CA SER A 120 -2.62 8.20 -10.88
C SER A 120 -2.43 6.96 -11.76
N ARG A 121 -3.35 5.98 -11.71
CA ARG A 121 -3.21 4.69 -12.41
C ARG A 121 -2.97 4.80 -13.92
N PRO A 122 -3.80 5.51 -14.73
CA PRO A 122 -3.58 5.63 -16.16
C PRO A 122 -2.31 6.42 -16.48
N LEU A 123 -1.95 7.42 -15.66
CA LEU A 123 -0.73 8.20 -15.82
C LEU A 123 0.51 7.33 -15.58
N VAL A 124 0.52 6.62 -14.46
CA VAL A 124 1.60 5.71 -14.06
C VAL A 124 1.81 4.63 -15.11
N GLY A 125 0.74 4.00 -15.60
CA GLY A 125 0.83 2.98 -16.64
C GLY A 125 1.47 3.49 -17.93
N LYS A 126 1.05 4.67 -18.42
CA LYS A 126 1.61 5.29 -19.63
C LYS A 126 3.07 5.70 -19.45
N VAL A 127 3.40 6.33 -18.31
CA VAL A 127 4.77 6.78 -18.02
C VAL A 127 5.70 5.59 -17.83
N TYR A 128 5.24 4.56 -17.10
CA TYR A 128 6.01 3.33 -16.90
C TYR A 128 6.32 2.63 -18.23
N ALA A 129 5.33 2.48 -19.10
CA ALA A 129 5.50 1.82 -20.40
C ALA A 129 6.41 2.60 -21.36
N ARG A 130 6.40 3.96 -21.30
CA ARG A 130 7.15 4.81 -22.23
C ARG A 130 8.54 5.17 -21.75
N TYR A 131 8.71 5.42 -20.46
CA TYR A 131 9.94 5.99 -19.88
C TYR A 131 10.59 5.09 -18.81
N GLY A 132 9.92 3.97 -18.46
CA GLY A 132 10.40 3.02 -17.46
C GLY A 132 10.06 3.40 -16.02
N SER A 133 10.41 2.48 -15.12
CA SER A 133 10.06 2.53 -13.69
C SER A 133 10.56 3.78 -12.96
N ARG A 134 11.72 4.29 -13.34
CA ARG A 134 12.34 5.44 -12.66
C ARG A 134 11.50 6.70 -12.72
N PHE A 135 10.93 6.99 -13.89
CA PHE A 135 10.09 8.17 -14.10
C PHE A 135 8.75 8.10 -13.34
N VAL A 136 8.44 6.95 -12.76
CA VAL A 136 7.30 6.75 -11.88
C VAL A 136 7.72 6.78 -10.41
N ILE A 137 8.81 6.08 -10.06
CA ILE A 137 9.23 5.88 -8.67
C ILE A 137 9.73 7.19 -8.05
N TYR A 138 10.63 7.92 -8.71
CA TYR A 138 11.17 9.17 -8.14
C TYR A 138 10.10 10.22 -7.88
N PRO A 139 9.24 10.58 -8.85
CA PRO A 139 8.16 11.54 -8.58
C PRO A 139 7.14 11.00 -7.58
N GLY A 140 6.77 9.70 -7.67
CA GLY A 140 5.79 9.09 -6.79
C GLY A 140 6.26 9.10 -5.33
N VAL A 141 7.47 8.60 -5.07
CA VAL A 141 8.06 8.61 -3.73
C VAL A 141 8.31 10.04 -3.25
N GLY A 142 8.75 10.93 -4.14
CA GLY A 142 8.94 12.36 -3.82
C GLY A 142 7.65 13.04 -3.35
N LEU A 143 6.54 12.85 -4.09
CA LEU A 143 5.23 13.37 -3.70
C LEU A 143 4.76 12.81 -2.35
N PHE A 144 5.03 11.51 -2.10
CA PHE A 144 4.66 10.87 -0.85
C PHE A 144 5.48 11.44 0.32
N ILE A 145 6.79 11.65 0.15
CA ILE A 145 7.68 12.30 1.13
C ILE A 145 7.19 13.71 1.44
N ILE A 146 6.90 14.51 0.41
CA ILE A 146 6.42 15.89 0.58
C ILE A 146 5.10 15.91 1.33
N GLY A 147 4.16 15.02 0.98
CA GLY A 147 2.89 14.90 1.69
C GLY A 147 3.05 14.56 3.17
N LEU A 148 3.94 13.60 3.52
CA LEU A 148 4.27 13.24 4.90
C LEU A 148 4.97 14.40 5.64
N ALA A 149 5.89 15.10 4.98
CA ALA A 149 6.59 16.25 5.57
C ALA A 149 5.60 17.38 5.88
N ILE A 150 4.64 17.66 5.00
CA ILE A 150 3.58 18.66 5.25
C ILE A 150 2.70 18.21 6.42
N LEU A 151 2.29 16.93 6.49
CA LEU A 151 1.55 16.39 7.64
C LEU A 151 2.32 16.61 8.96
N GLY A 152 3.64 16.51 8.92
CA GLY A 152 4.51 16.75 10.10
C GLY A 152 4.56 18.18 10.61
N VAL A 153 3.95 19.15 9.90
CA VAL A 153 3.96 20.57 10.31
C VAL A 153 2.56 21.18 10.40
N VAL A 154 1.54 20.57 9.76
CA VAL A 154 0.16 21.06 9.83
C VAL A 154 -0.52 20.55 11.10
N SER A 155 -1.37 21.41 11.68
CA SER A 155 -2.12 21.15 12.91
C SER A 155 -3.61 21.51 12.77
N THR A 156 -4.10 21.65 11.56
CA THR A 156 -5.51 21.96 11.29
C THR A 156 -6.16 20.88 10.41
N PRO A 157 -7.46 20.57 10.62
CA PRO A 157 -8.15 19.57 9.81
C PRO A 157 -8.08 19.86 8.30
N VAL A 158 -8.20 21.12 7.90
CA VAL A 158 -8.09 21.54 6.49
C VAL A 158 -6.68 21.29 5.97
N GLY A 159 -5.65 21.64 6.75
CA GLY A 159 -4.25 21.38 6.38
C GLY A 159 -3.98 19.90 6.16
N ILE A 160 -4.49 19.02 7.04
CA ILE A 160 -4.37 17.57 6.89
C ILE A 160 -5.01 17.11 5.57
N ILE A 161 -6.24 17.54 5.28
CA ILE A 161 -6.96 17.15 4.06
C ILE A 161 -6.25 17.61 2.80
N CYS A 162 -5.65 18.79 2.81
CA CYS A 162 -4.88 19.31 1.67
C CYS A 162 -3.66 18.44 1.33
N THR A 163 -3.20 17.57 2.22
CA THR A 163 -2.13 16.60 1.92
C THR A 163 -2.61 15.35 1.19
N ALA A 164 -3.90 15.03 1.25
CA ALA A 164 -4.46 13.82 0.65
C ALA A 164 -4.14 13.67 -0.85
N PRO A 165 -4.19 14.72 -1.69
CA PRO A 165 -3.82 14.62 -3.09
C PRO A 165 -2.35 14.22 -3.30
N LEU A 166 -1.43 14.82 -2.56
CA LEU A 166 0.00 14.51 -2.66
C LEU A 166 0.30 13.07 -2.24
N LEU A 167 -0.26 12.67 -1.09
CA LEU A 167 -0.10 11.32 -0.56
C LEU A 167 -0.75 10.28 -1.47
N GLY A 168 -1.95 10.56 -2.00
CA GLY A 168 -2.66 9.66 -2.90
C GLY A 168 -1.96 9.46 -4.24
N LEU A 169 -1.48 10.53 -4.87
CA LEU A 169 -0.68 10.46 -6.09
C LEU A 169 0.64 9.74 -5.84
N GLY A 170 1.33 10.06 -4.75
CA GLY A 170 2.61 9.48 -4.39
C GLY A 170 2.52 7.97 -4.13
N TYR A 171 1.63 7.56 -3.24
CA TYR A 171 1.39 6.15 -2.92
C TYR A 171 0.86 5.38 -4.14
N GLY A 172 -0.11 5.96 -4.85
CA GLY A 172 -0.71 5.37 -6.05
C GLY A 172 0.27 5.14 -7.19
N ALA A 173 1.36 5.90 -7.25
CA ALA A 173 2.44 5.71 -8.22
C ALA A 173 3.50 4.73 -7.71
N ALA A 174 4.01 4.93 -6.50
CA ALA A 174 5.17 4.19 -5.99
C ALA A 174 4.86 2.73 -5.67
N GLN A 175 3.76 2.45 -4.96
CA GLN A 175 3.41 1.10 -4.51
C GLN A 175 3.27 0.11 -5.68
N PRO A 176 2.49 0.38 -6.76
CA PRO A 176 2.37 -0.56 -7.86
C PRO A 176 3.63 -0.65 -8.73
N ALA A 177 4.45 0.41 -8.78
CA ALA A 177 5.71 0.36 -9.49
C ALA A 177 6.69 -0.61 -8.80
N PHE A 178 6.81 -0.59 -7.48
CA PHE A 178 7.62 -1.54 -6.73
C PHE A 178 7.08 -2.97 -6.84
N GLN A 179 5.75 -3.15 -6.80
CA GLN A 179 5.12 -4.46 -7.01
C GLN A 179 5.44 -5.01 -8.41
N ALA A 180 5.34 -4.18 -9.45
CA ALA A 180 5.65 -4.59 -10.82
C ALA A 180 7.11 -5.03 -10.96
N LEU A 181 8.05 -4.28 -10.38
CA LEU A 181 9.46 -4.64 -10.37
C LEU A 181 9.73 -5.93 -9.58
N ALA A 182 9.04 -6.16 -8.47
CA ALA A 182 9.14 -7.42 -7.74
C ALA A 182 8.75 -8.60 -8.63
N VAL A 183 7.63 -8.49 -9.35
CA VAL A 183 7.15 -9.55 -10.25
C VAL A 183 8.09 -9.73 -11.45
N GLN A 184 8.57 -8.64 -12.06
CA GLN A 184 9.50 -8.68 -13.19
C GLN A 184 10.86 -9.28 -12.84
N SER A 185 11.28 -9.17 -11.58
CA SER A 185 12.57 -9.74 -11.12
C SER A 185 12.56 -11.27 -10.98
N ALA A 186 11.40 -11.90 -11.01
CA ALA A 186 11.22 -13.34 -10.84
C ALA A 186 10.91 -14.04 -12.17
N PRO A 187 11.25 -15.34 -12.31
CA PRO A 187 10.78 -16.15 -13.42
C PRO A 187 9.24 -16.18 -13.48
N ILE A 188 8.68 -16.28 -14.70
CA ILE A 188 7.22 -16.21 -14.91
C ILE A 188 6.46 -17.27 -14.12
N GLU A 189 7.06 -18.45 -13.93
CA GLU A 189 6.49 -19.56 -13.16
C GLU A 189 6.38 -19.22 -11.66
N ARG A 190 7.18 -18.26 -11.19
CA ARG A 190 7.23 -17.82 -9.80
C ARG A 190 6.63 -16.42 -9.57
N ALA A 191 5.97 -15.84 -10.57
CA ALA A 191 5.34 -14.52 -10.48
C ALA A 191 4.33 -14.43 -9.32
N GLY A 192 3.57 -15.51 -9.05
CA GLY A 192 2.67 -15.58 -7.89
C GLY A 192 3.40 -15.54 -6.56
N VAL A 193 4.51 -16.28 -6.42
CA VAL A 193 5.34 -16.28 -5.20
C VAL A 193 6.02 -14.92 -5.00
N SER A 194 6.47 -14.29 -6.09
CA SER A 194 7.03 -12.94 -6.06
C SER A 194 6.00 -11.91 -5.56
N THR A 195 4.78 -11.96 -6.10
CA THR A 195 3.68 -11.11 -5.64
C THR A 195 3.38 -11.33 -4.16
N ALA A 196 3.32 -12.59 -3.73
CA ALA A 196 3.10 -12.94 -2.32
C ALA A 196 4.23 -12.43 -1.43
N THR A 197 5.50 -12.55 -1.86
CA THR A 197 6.67 -12.03 -1.13
C THR A 197 6.59 -10.52 -0.93
N TYR A 198 6.18 -9.78 -1.96
CA TYR A 198 6.03 -8.32 -1.90
C TYR A 198 4.91 -7.91 -0.93
N PHE A 199 3.72 -8.52 -1.05
CA PHE A 199 2.59 -8.19 -0.17
C PHE A 199 2.81 -8.65 1.27
N LEU A 200 3.47 -9.77 1.49
CA LEU A 200 3.83 -10.21 2.84
C LEU A 200 4.69 -9.16 3.56
N ALA A 201 5.70 -8.61 2.87
CA ALA A 201 6.54 -7.55 3.44
C ALA A 201 5.73 -6.27 3.70
N LEU A 202 4.86 -5.88 2.77
CA LEU A 202 3.99 -4.71 2.90
C LEU A 202 3.01 -4.85 4.07
N ASP A 203 2.36 -6.01 4.21
CA ASP A 203 1.35 -6.26 5.26
C ASP A 203 1.99 -6.37 6.64
N ILE A 204 3.15 -7.03 6.75
CA ILE A 204 3.94 -7.04 7.99
C ILE A 204 4.32 -5.61 8.38
N ALA A 205 4.74 -4.80 7.41
CA ALA A 205 5.12 -3.42 7.66
C ALA A 205 3.94 -2.55 8.09
N VAL A 206 2.76 -2.73 7.52
CA VAL A 206 1.54 -2.03 7.94
C VAL A 206 1.15 -2.46 9.36
N GLY A 207 1.15 -3.76 9.67
CA GLY A 207 0.81 -4.27 11.00
C GLY A 207 1.82 -3.82 12.07
N ALA A 208 3.11 -4.11 11.88
CA ALA A 208 4.15 -3.71 12.83
C ALA A 208 4.29 -2.17 12.90
N GLY A 209 4.16 -1.49 11.77
CA GLY A 209 4.23 -0.04 11.67
C GLY A 209 3.15 0.64 12.51
N SER A 210 1.92 0.13 12.49
CA SER A 210 0.83 0.69 13.30
C SER A 210 1.14 0.64 14.81
N VAL A 211 1.76 -0.44 15.28
CA VAL A 211 2.14 -0.59 16.70
C VAL A 211 3.32 0.32 17.05
N ILE A 212 4.37 0.33 16.23
CA ILE A 212 5.57 1.15 16.48
C ILE A 212 5.22 2.63 16.42
N LEU A 213 4.45 3.04 15.42
CA LEU A 213 4.03 4.43 15.26
C LEU A 213 3.06 4.88 16.36
N ALA A 214 2.27 3.97 16.96
CA ALA A 214 1.46 4.29 18.13
C ALA A 214 2.31 4.70 19.33
N LEU A 215 3.44 4.02 19.56
CA LEU A 215 4.38 4.39 20.63
C LEU A 215 5.00 5.78 20.37
N ILE A 216 5.34 6.06 19.11
CA ILE A 216 5.89 7.37 18.72
C ILE A 216 4.82 8.46 18.86
N ALA A 217 3.59 8.23 18.41
CA ALA A 217 2.49 9.19 18.52
C ALA A 217 2.19 9.53 19.99
N ASN A 218 2.19 8.53 20.87
CA ASN A 218 1.97 8.73 22.30
C ASN A 218 3.11 9.48 22.99
N ALA A 219 4.35 9.24 22.58
CA ALA A 219 5.52 9.87 23.22
C ALA A 219 5.84 11.28 22.66
N LEU A 220 5.69 11.48 21.35
CA LEU A 220 6.18 12.65 20.63
C LEU A 220 5.09 13.41 19.84
N GLY A 221 3.87 12.90 19.81
CA GLY A 221 2.75 13.48 19.07
C GLY A 221 2.73 13.09 17.57
N TYR A 222 1.59 13.41 16.91
CA TYR A 222 1.33 13.03 15.52
C TYR A 222 2.28 13.72 14.52
N GLN A 223 2.62 14.98 14.73
CA GLN A 223 3.53 15.72 13.85
C GLN A 223 4.90 15.04 13.78
N SER A 224 5.47 14.66 14.94
CA SER A 224 6.74 13.92 14.99
C SER A 224 6.66 12.57 14.32
N LEU A 225 5.53 11.86 14.44
CA LEU A 225 5.27 10.61 13.74
C LEU A 225 5.40 10.79 12.21
N TYR A 226 4.75 11.82 11.65
CA TYR A 226 4.80 12.06 10.20
C TYR A 226 6.18 12.55 9.74
N GLN A 227 6.88 13.35 10.55
CA GLN A 227 8.27 13.72 10.25
C GLN A 227 9.19 12.51 10.21
N ILE A 228 9.08 11.60 11.18
CA ILE A 228 9.87 10.37 11.24
C ILE A 228 9.54 9.48 10.03
N THR A 229 8.27 9.31 9.68
CA THR A 229 7.88 8.51 8.49
C THR A 229 8.36 9.16 7.20
N SER A 230 8.39 10.48 7.09
CA SER A 230 8.98 11.21 5.97
C SER A 230 10.48 10.93 5.85
N LEU A 231 11.23 10.97 6.96
CA LEU A 231 12.67 10.66 6.99
C LEU A 231 12.94 9.20 6.60
N ILE A 232 12.14 8.26 7.10
CA ILE A 232 12.23 6.84 6.72
C ILE A 232 12.03 6.68 5.20
N MET A 233 11.12 7.42 4.61
CA MET A 233 10.86 7.34 3.17
C MET A 233 11.98 7.99 2.34
N ILE A 234 12.66 9.02 2.87
CA ILE A 234 13.88 9.59 2.26
C ILE A 234 15.00 8.54 2.27
N ILE A 235 15.19 7.83 3.39
CA ILE A 235 16.17 6.74 3.50
C ILE A 235 15.84 5.63 2.48
N ALA A 236 14.56 5.28 2.34
CA ALA A 236 14.11 4.29 1.35
C ALA A 236 14.44 4.73 -0.09
N LEU A 237 14.22 6.01 -0.41
CA LEU A 237 14.55 6.56 -1.73
C LEU A 237 16.05 6.56 -2.00
N ALA A 238 16.86 6.89 -0.99
CA ALA A 238 18.32 6.82 -1.07
C ALA A 238 18.78 5.37 -1.28
N LEU A 239 18.23 4.41 -0.53
CA LEU A 239 18.52 2.99 -0.68
C LEU A 239 18.15 2.49 -2.08
N TYR A 240 16.99 2.88 -2.58
CA TYR A 240 16.59 2.60 -3.96
C TYR A 240 17.61 3.15 -4.97
N HIS A 241 18.03 4.40 -4.80
CA HIS A 241 18.95 5.07 -5.72
C HIS A 241 20.33 4.41 -5.75
N PHE A 242 20.93 4.15 -4.59
CA PHE A 242 22.34 3.72 -4.51
C PHE A 242 22.52 2.20 -4.60
N VAL A 243 21.55 1.42 -4.13
CA VAL A 243 21.68 -0.03 -3.99
C VAL A 243 20.76 -0.77 -4.96
N ILE A 244 19.45 -0.56 -4.84
CA ILE A 244 18.45 -1.45 -5.48
C ILE A 244 18.37 -1.22 -6.98
N ARG A 245 18.50 0.03 -7.42
CA ARG A 245 18.46 0.40 -8.83
C ARG A 245 19.46 -0.39 -9.71
N LYS A 246 20.62 -0.75 -9.17
CA LYS A 246 21.62 -1.54 -9.90
C LYS A 246 21.12 -2.93 -10.27
N HIS A 247 20.18 -3.49 -9.49
CA HIS A 247 19.61 -4.81 -9.74
C HIS A 247 18.51 -4.80 -10.84
N SER A 248 17.98 -3.61 -11.21
CA SER A 248 17.01 -3.48 -12.30
C SER A 248 17.63 -3.64 -13.69
N TYR A 249 18.93 -3.41 -13.85
CA TYR A 249 19.63 -3.51 -15.14
C TYR A 249 20.00 -4.93 -15.55
N VAL A 250 19.85 -5.90 -14.67
CA VAL A 250 20.20 -7.32 -14.97
C VAL A 250 18.97 -8.06 -15.53
N ALA A 251 17.81 -7.42 -15.57
CA ALA A 251 16.53 -8.00 -16.01
C ALA A 251 16.04 -7.48 -17.39
N GLU A 252 16.78 -6.52 -18.01
CA GLU A 252 16.63 -6.10 -19.41
C GLU A 252 17.66 -6.87 -20.29
#